data_6967a7c7d2aacb7ec53d792cb3b4ea0a
#
_entry.id   6967a7c7d2aacb7ec53d792cb3b4ea0a
#
_cell.length_a   1.000
_cell.length_b   1.000
_cell.length_c   1.000
_cell.angle_alpha   90.00
_cell.angle_beta   90.00
_cell.angle_gamma   90.00
#
_symmetry.space_group_name_H-M   'P 1'
#
loop_
_entity.id
_entity.type
_entity.pdbx_description
1 polymer ?
#
loop_
_entity_poly.entity_id
_entity_poly.type
_entity_poly.pdbx_seq_one_letter_code
_entity_poly.pdbx_strand_id
1 'polypeptide(L)'
;MLIYNSENECYSRFIPIDQAAKMQEKIKKLEARLQNMPVNPIDQAECTDELDIDNVNSLKKLLKTENFNINMPINHRRASLFLVACYFCSDKEPLEYLLAQGSEINRTDIFGFNAIMSVIFNENMDDETKSIVLQILIDKGCDVNWINCQGKTALMLALERIEPDIANLLLNNGAVIYKE
;
A
#
# COMPACT_ATOMS: atom_id res chain seq x y z
N MET A 1 -25.90 13.60 16.45
CA MET A 1 -24.49 13.95 16.63
C MET A 1 -23.80 13.73 15.30
N LEU A 2 -23.34 14.80 14.66
CA LEU A 2 -22.61 14.74 13.40
C LEU A 2 -21.16 14.38 13.73
N ILE A 3 -20.68 13.27 13.19
CA ILE A 3 -19.27 12.90 13.29
C ILE A 3 -18.59 13.46 12.03
N TYR A 4 -17.77 14.49 12.22
CA TYR A 4 -16.91 15.00 11.17
C TYR A 4 -15.62 14.20 11.13
N ASN A 5 -15.28 13.65 9.97
CA ASN A 5 -13.91 13.22 9.71
C ASN A 5 -13.15 14.42 9.13
N SER A 6 -11.85 14.55 9.45
CA SER A 6 -11.01 15.71 9.14
C SER A 6 -10.74 15.97 7.65
N GLU A 7 -11.37 15.23 6.76
CA GLU A 7 -11.31 15.41 5.30
C GLU A 7 -12.74 15.39 4.74
N ASN A 8 -13.37 16.54 4.75
CA ASN A 8 -14.45 17.09 3.92
C ASN A 8 -15.42 16.14 3.16
N GLU A 9 -15.90 15.04 3.73
CA GLU A 9 -17.08 14.37 3.20
C GLU A 9 -18.14 14.13 4.27
N CYS A 10 -19.28 14.79 4.09
CA CYS A 10 -20.44 14.75 4.96
C CYS A 10 -21.24 13.46 4.70
N TYR A 11 -20.99 12.38 5.45
CA TYR A 11 -21.88 11.23 5.47
C TYR A 11 -23.04 11.50 6.44
N SER A 12 -24.18 11.95 5.90
CA SER A 12 -25.43 12.08 6.63
C SER A 12 -26.12 10.72 6.78
N ARG A 13 -25.59 9.85 7.63
CA ARG A 13 -26.38 8.76 8.21
C ARG A 13 -26.50 9.00 9.71
N PHE A 14 -27.74 9.20 10.17
CA PHE A 14 -28.07 9.20 11.59
C PHE A 14 -27.74 7.83 12.17
N ILE A 15 -26.65 7.73 12.93
CA ILE A 15 -26.33 6.53 13.72
C ILE A 15 -27.00 6.72 15.08
N PRO A 16 -27.87 5.82 15.53
CA PRO A 16 -28.45 5.86 16.87
C PRO A 16 -27.36 5.93 17.93
N ILE A 17 -27.60 6.68 19.01
CA ILE A 17 -26.61 6.98 20.08
C ILE A 17 -26.03 5.69 20.70
N ASP A 18 -26.87 4.66 20.84
CA ASP A 18 -26.46 3.34 21.34
C ASP A 18 -25.52 2.60 20.39
N GLN A 19 -25.70 2.78 19.08
CA GLN A 19 -24.79 2.23 18.08
C GLN A 19 -23.47 3.01 18.00
N ALA A 20 -23.51 4.33 18.17
CA ALA A 20 -22.32 5.18 18.19
C ALA A 20 -21.40 4.80 19.37
N ALA A 21 -21.94 4.56 20.56
CA ALA A 21 -21.16 4.12 21.72
C ALA A 21 -20.52 2.75 21.51
N LYS A 22 -21.26 1.78 20.95
CA LYS A 22 -20.71 0.45 20.61
C LYS A 22 -19.63 0.52 19.53
N MET A 23 -19.78 1.43 18.59
CA MET A 23 -18.84 1.65 17.51
C MET A 23 -17.54 2.28 18.04
N GLN A 24 -17.62 3.26 18.96
CA GLN A 24 -16.48 3.84 19.64
C GLN A 24 -15.70 2.82 20.49
N GLU A 25 -16.42 1.95 21.20
CA GLU A 25 -15.78 0.86 21.96
C GLU A 25 -15.07 -0.14 21.04
N LYS A 26 -15.67 -0.46 19.88
CA LYS A 26 -15.05 -1.34 18.88
C LYS A 26 -13.81 -0.69 18.25
N ILE A 27 -13.87 0.61 17.95
CA ILE A 27 -12.73 1.38 17.44
C ILE A 27 -11.60 1.36 18.46
N LYS A 28 -11.89 1.67 19.73
CA LYS A 28 -10.89 1.66 20.81
C LYS A 28 -10.22 0.29 21.00
N LYS A 29 -11.01 -0.80 20.87
CA LYS A 29 -10.45 -2.17 20.92
C LYS A 29 -9.58 -2.48 19.70
N LEU A 30 -9.95 -1.98 18.51
CA LEU A 30 -9.14 -2.14 17.30
C LEU A 30 -7.85 -1.32 17.37
N GLU A 31 -7.91 -0.09 17.85
CA GLU A 31 -6.74 0.76 18.08
C GLU A 31 -5.76 0.12 19.07
N ALA A 32 -6.26 -0.40 20.21
CA ALA A 32 -5.45 -1.12 21.18
C ALA A 32 -4.82 -2.40 20.60
N ARG A 33 -5.53 -3.11 19.72
CA ARG A 33 -4.99 -4.27 18.99
C ARG A 33 -3.92 -3.86 17.99
N LEU A 34 -4.11 -2.74 17.27
CA LEU A 34 -3.14 -2.20 16.31
C LEU A 34 -1.85 -1.76 17.03
N GLN A 35 -1.97 -1.11 18.21
CA GLN A 35 -0.83 -0.70 19.02
C GLN A 35 0.00 -1.89 19.55
N ASN A 36 -0.65 -3.04 19.80
CA ASN A 36 0.01 -4.24 20.32
C ASN A 36 0.38 -5.26 19.22
N MET A 37 0.15 -4.95 17.94
CA MET A 37 0.58 -5.84 16.86
C MET A 37 2.10 -5.72 16.66
N PRO A 38 2.81 -6.85 16.53
CA PRO A 38 4.24 -6.81 16.28
C PRO A 38 4.54 -6.04 15.00
N VAL A 39 5.46 -5.12 15.09
CA VAL A 39 6.04 -4.36 13.97
C VAL A 39 7.52 -4.71 13.87
N ASN A 40 8.11 -4.50 12.71
CA ASN A 40 9.54 -4.69 12.54
C ASN A 40 10.33 -3.75 13.47
N PRO A 41 11.52 -4.15 13.93
CA PRO A 41 12.39 -3.30 14.79
C PRO A 41 12.69 -1.91 14.24
N ILE A 42 12.46 -1.67 12.95
CA ILE A 42 12.65 -0.38 12.28
C ILE A 42 11.68 0.70 12.80
N ASP A 43 10.52 0.32 13.36
CA ASP A 43 9.53 1.27 13.87
C ASP A 43 10.02 2.03 15.13
N GLN A 44 11.12 1.61 15.75
CA GLN A 44 11.75 2.26 16.91
C GLN A 44 12.95 3.15 16.56
N ALA A 45 13.42 3.11 15.35
CA ALA A 45 14.47 3.99 14.85
C ALA A 45 13.85 4.91 13.79
N GLU A 46 14.14 6.18 13.87
CA GLU A 46 13.81 7.25 12.91
C GLU A 46 14.37 6.94 11.50
N CYS A 47 14.07 5.75 10.96
CA CYS A 47 14.75 5.08 9.86
C CYS A 47 14.21 5.43 8.46
N THR A 48 13.49 6.52 8.30
CA THR A 48 13.18 6.99 6.93
C THR A 48 14.36 7.75 6.30
N ASP A 49 15.25 8.33 7.11
CA ASP A 49 16.36 9.16 6.61
C ASP A 49 17.65 8.37 6.30
N GLU A 50 17.79 7.13 6.79
CA GLU A 50 19.00 6.30 6.57
C GLU A 50 18.79 5.09 5.64
N LEU A 51 17.52 4.70 5.37
CA LEU A 51 17.25 3.56 4.50
C LEU A 51 17.15 4.02 3.04
N ASP A 52 18.25 3.84 2.32
CA ASP A 52 18.27 3.98 0.87
C ASP A 52 17.56 2.78 0.22
N ILE A 53 16.26 2.97 -0.06
CA ILE A 53 15.38 1.94 -0.63
C ILE A 53 15.78 1.60 -2.07
N ASP A 54 16.37 2.53 -2.81
CA ASP A 54 16.88 2.32 -4.16
C ASP A 54 18.16 1.48 -4.17
N ASN A 55 18.84 1.36 -3.04
CA ASN A 55 20.10 0.64 -2.94
C ASN A 55 19.90 -0.80 -2.46
N VAL A 56 20.02 -1.75 -3.38
CA VAL A 56 19.90 -3.19 -3.08
C VAL A 56 20.88 -3.65 -1.97
N ASN A 57 22.06 -3.03 -1.83
CA ASN A 57 22.99 -3.40 -0.76
C ASN A 57 22.50 -2.93 0.62
N SER A 58 21.80 -1.79 0.69
CA SER A 58 21.14 -1.32 1.90
C SER A 58 20.01 -2.28 2.29
N LEU A 59 19.19 -2.71 1.33
CA LEU A 59 18.17 -3.74 1.52
C LEU A 59 18.76 -5.07 2.01
N LYS A 60 19.89 -5.52 1.43
CA LYS A 60 20.59 -6.72 1.87
C LYS A 60 21.08 -6.64 3.32
N LYS A 61 21.56 -5.47 3.76
CA LYS A 61 21.95 -5.26 5.16
C LYS A 61 20.74 -5.34 6.08
N LEU A 62 19.66 -4.66 5.71
CA LEU A 62 18.41 -4.64 6.47
C LEU A 62 17.85 -6.06 6.66
N LEU A 63 17.76 -6.84 5.59
CA LEU A 63 17.21 -8.20 5.63
C LEU A 63 18.07 -9.18 6.46
N LYS A 64 19.33 -8.84 6.75
CA LYS A 64 20.21 -9.62 7.63
C LYS A 64 20.07 -9.24 9.11
N THR A 65 19.31 -8.20 9.43
CA THR A 65 19.08 -7.78 10.83
C THR A 65 18.33 -8.90 11.57
N GLU A 66 18.75 -9.20 12.79
CA GLU A 66 18.09 -10.22 13.61
C GLU A 66 16.60 -9.90 13.79
N ASN A 67 15.76 -10.92 13.60
CA ASN A 67 14.31 -10.86 13.72
C ASN A 67 13.60 -9.96 12.68
N PHE A 68 14.27 -9.50 11.63
CA PHE A 68 13.61 -8.78 10.56
C PHE A 68 12.73 -9.72 9.73
N ASN A 69 11.43 -9.44 9.67
CA ASN A 69 10.50 -10.17 8.81
C ASN A 69 10.07 -9.25 7.65
N ILE A 70 10.45 -9.61 6.43
CA ILE A 70 10.21 -8.85 5.20
C ILE A 70 8.73 -8.51 4.98
N ASN A 71 7.82 -9.33 5.51
CA ASN A 71 6.39 -9.17 5.36
C ASN A 71 5.71 -8.47 6.55
N MET A 72 6.45 -8.12 7.59
CA MET A 72 5.91 -7.32 8.69
C MET A 72 5.81 -5.85 8.31
N PRO A 73 4.81 -5.12 8.85
CA PRO A 73 4.72 -3.68 8.68
C PRO A 73 5.96 -2.95 9.16
N ILE A 74 6.39 -1.91 8.43
CA ILE A 74 7.55 -1.10 8.77
C ILE A 74 7.20 0.36 9.08
N ASN A 75 5.94 0.77 8.94
CA ASN A 75 5.52 2.14 9.20
C ASN A 75 4.10 2.22 9.79
N HIS A 76 3.68 3.42 10.19
CA HIS A 76 2.36 3.70 10.75
C HIS A 76 1.19 3.41 9.78
N ARG A 77 1.43 3.41 8.46
CA ARG A 77 0.45 2.96 7.45
C ARG A 77 0.33 1.43 7.39
N ARG A 78 1.13 0.70 8.19
CA ARG A 78 1.24 -0.75 8.19
C ARG A 78 1.63 -1.35 6.83
N ALA A 79 2.33 -0.57 6.04
CA ALA A 79 2.91 -1.02 4.79
C ALA A 79 4.11 -1.95 5.07
N SER A 80 4.25 -3.03 4.30
CA SER A 80 5.47 -3.85 4.29
C SER A 80 6.60 -3.10 3.58
N LEU A 81 7.84 -3.56 3.76
CA LEU A 81 9.00 -3.00 3.05
C LEU A 81 8.76 -2.97 1.53
N PHE A 82 8.16 -4.03 0.98
CA PHE A 82 7.82 -4.11 -0.45
C PHE A 82 6.84 -3.02 -0.90
N LEU A 83 5.77 -2.77 -0.14
CA LEU A 83 4.82 -1.69 -0.47
C LEU A 83 5.45 -0.31 -0.39
N VAL A 84 6.34 -0.09 0.60
CA VAL A 84 7.08 1.17 0.70
C VAL A 84 8.02 1.32 -0.49
N ALA A 85 8.71 0.26 -0.92
CA ALA A 85 9.53 0.27 -2.12
C ALA A 85 8.69 0.56 -3.38
N CYS A 86 7.52 -0.06 -3.56
CA CYS A 86 6.61 0.26 -4.67
C CYS A 86 6.22 1.74 -4.74
N TYR A 87 6.14 2.41 -3.58
CA TYR A 87 5.73 3.82 -3.51
C TYR A 87 6.89 4.80 -3.72
N PHE A 88 8.14 4.43 -3.38
CA PHE A 88 9.26 5.37 -3.30
C PHE A 88 10.46 5.05 -4.20
N CYS A 89 10.67 3.79 -4.63
CA CYS A 89 11.82 3.44 -5.48
C CYS A 89 11.76 4.16 -6.83
N SER A 90 12.92 4.50 -7.35
CA SER A 90 13.09 5.08 -8.68
C SER A 90 13.29 4.03 -9.79
N ASP A 91 13.64 2.78 -9.43
CA ASP A 91 13.94 1.70 -10.36
C ASP A 91 13.24 0.39 -9.96
N LYS A 92 13.19 -0.55 -10.89
CA LYS A 92 12.63 -1.89 -10.70
C LYS A 92 13.52 -2.83 -9.89
N GLU A 93 14.85 -2.64 -9.92
CA GLU A 93 15.83 -3.59 -9.34
C GLU A 93 15.59 -3.87 -7.85
N PRO A 94 15.32 -2.87 -6.98
CA PRO A 94 14.99 -3.10 -5.58
C PRO A 94 13.72 -3.94 -5.40
N LEU A 95 12.70 -3.72 -6.25
CA LEU A 95 11.43 -4.44 -6.20
C LEU A 95 11.60 -5.91 -6.60
N GLU A 96 12.34 -6.17 -7.70
CA GLU A 96 12.66 -7.53 -8.13
C GLU A 96 13.47 -8.27 -7.04
N TYR A 97 14.41 -7.58 -6.40
CA TYR A 97 15.16 -8.14 -5.28
C TYR A 97 14.26 -8.53 -4.11
N LEU A 98 13.38 -7.63 -3.65
CA LEU A 98 12.47 -7.89 -2.54
C LEU A 98 11.50 -9.03 -2.85
N LEU A 99 10.99 -9.12 -4.07
CA LEU A 99 10.16 -10.26 -4.52
C LEU A 99 10.94 -11.57 -4.48
N ALA A 100 12.21 -11.57 -4.91
CA ALA A 100 13.08 -12.75 -4.85
C ALA A 100 13.39 -13.18 -3.41
N GLN A 101 13.33 -12.26 -2.42
CA GLN A 101 13.48 -12.56 -1.00
C GLN A 101 12.18 -13.04 -0.32
N GLY A 102 11.08 -13.20 -1.05
CA GLY A 102 9.81 -13.73 -0.52
C GLY A 102 8.84 -12.68 -0.01
N SER A 103 8.90 -11.45 -0.52
CA SER A 103 7.86 -10.46 -0.25
C SER A 103 6.50 -10.93 -0.74
N GLU A 104 5.47 -10.80 0.12
CA GLU A 104 4.09 -11.10 -0.24
C GLU A 104 3.50 -9.98 -1.11
N ILE A 105 3.26 -10.30 -2.39
CA ILE A 105 2.87 -9.32 -3.42
C ILE A 105 1.47 -8.73 -3.20
N ASN A 106 0.54 -9.49 -2.61
CA ASN A 106 -0.86 -9.09 -2.43
C ASN A 106 -1.16 -8.49 -1.05
N ARG A 107 -0.12 -8.07 -0.31
CA ARG A 107 -0.34 -7.29 0.92
C ARG A 107 -0.82 -5.90 0.61
N THR A 108 -1.55 -5.32 1.56
CA THR A 108 -2.04 -3.94 1.48
C THR A 108 -1.66 -3.15 2.73
N ASP A 109 -1.65 -1.84 2.60
CA ASP A 109 -1.57 -0.93 3.75
C ASP A 109 -2.95 -0.76 4.43
N ILE A 110 -3.03 0.11 5.45
CA ILE A 110 -4.29 0.39 6.18
C ILE A 110 -5.37 1.04 5.33
N PHE A 111 -5.02 1.65 4.21
CA PHE A 111 -5.95 2.26 3.27
C PHE A 111 -6.39 1.29 2.16
N GLY A 112 -5.90 0.06 2.22
CA GLY A 112 -6.17 -0.97 1.23
C GLY A 112 -5.39 -0.79 -0.08
N PHE A 113 -4.31 0.00 -0.10
CA PHE A 113 -3.46 0.10 -1.28
C PHE A 113 -2.61 -1.15 -1.43
N ASN A 114 -2.73 -1.82 -2.58
CA ASN A 114 -1.84 -2.90 -3.00
C ASN A 114 -0.61 -2.36 -3.74
N ALA A 115 0.28 -3.25 -4.19
CA ALA A 115 1.51 -2.87 -4.89
C ALA A 115 1.24 -2.09 -6.19
N ILE A 116 0.25 -2.48 -7.00
CA ILE A 116 -0.12 -1.78 -8.24
C ILE A 116 -0.55 -0.35 -7.93
N MET A 117 -1.44 -0.15 -6.96
CA MET A 117 -1.89 1.19 -6.55
C MET A 117 -0.74 2.03 -6.03
N SER A 118 0.20 1.43 -5.29
CA SER A 118 1.37 2.13 -4.75
C SER A 118 2.29 2.63 -5.87
N VAL A 119 2.52 1.84 -6.91
CA VAL A 119 3.32 2.24 -8.09
C VAL A 119 2.66 3.36 -8.87
N ILE A 120 1.33 3.36 -9.04
CA ILE A 120 0.60 4.46 -9.70
C ILE A 120 0.84 5.80 -8.98
N PHE A 121 0.95 5.78 -7.65
CA PHE A 121 1.24 6.98 -6.85
C PHE A 121 2.74 7.28 -6.67
N ASN A 122 3.62 6.46 -7.23
CA ASN A 122 5.06 6.72 -7.17
C ASN A 122 5.44 7.86 -8.12
N GLU A 123 6.00 8.93 -7.58
CA GLU A 123 6.44 10.12 -8.33
C GLU A 123 7.95 10.07 -8.66
N ASN A 124 8.68 9.08 -8.14
CA ASN A 124 10.12 8.94 -8.37
C ASN A 124 10.44 8.10 -9.61
N MET A 125 9.48 7.28 -10.09
CA MET A 125 9.61 6.50 -11.32
C MET A 125 9.16 7.33 -12.51
N ASP A 126 9.86 7.21 -13.65
CA ASP A 126 9.34 7.65 -14.93
C ASP A 126 8.25 6.70 -15.47
N ASP A 127 7.51 7.14 -16.48
CA ASP A 127 6.36 6.39 -17.01
C ASP A 127 6.76 5.05 -17.64
N GLU A 128 7.96 4.95 -18.21
CA GLU A 128 8.49 3.71 -18.78
C GLU A 128 8.78 2.70 -17.68
N THR A 129 9.49 3.11 -16.64
CA THR A 129 9.80 2.28 -15.47
C THR A 129 8.54 1.85 -14.74
N LYS A 130 7.56 2.77 -14.54
CA LYS A 130 6.25 2.43 -13.97
C LYS A 130 5.55 1.32 -14.76
N SER A 131 5.51 1.45 -16.10
CA SER A 131 4.85 0.47 -16.97
C SER A 131 5.51 -0.89 -16.87
N ILE A 132 6.85 -0.95 -16.83
CA ILE A 132 7.61 -2.20 -16.66
C ILE A 132 7.32 -2.82 -15.29
N VAL A 133 7.36 -2.02 -14.21
CA VAL A 133 7.11 -2.50 -12.85
C VAL A 133 5.67 -3.01 -12.71
N LEU A 134 4.69 -2.29 -13.24
CA LEU A 134 3.29 -2.73 -13.22
C LEU A 134 3.11 -4.06 -13.93
N GLN A 135 3.74 -4.26 -15.10
CA GLN A 135 3.69 -5.54 -15.81
C GLN A 135 4.33 -6.66 -14.97
N ILE A 136 5.49 -6.42 -14.36
CA ILE A 136 6.13 -7.39 -13.45
C ILE A 136 5.20 -7.77 -12.29
N LEU A 137 4.54 -6.80 -11.66
CA LEU A 137 3.60 -7.06 -10.57
C LEU A 137 2.42 -7.92 -10.99
N ILE A 138 1.86 -7.63 -12.16
CA ILE A 138 0.73 -8.38 -12.73
C ILE A 138 1.15 -9.80 -13.07
N ASP A 139 2.29 -9.98 -13.74
CA ASP A 139 2.84 -11.29 -14.10
C ASP A 139 3.16 -12.15 -12.88
N LYS A 140 3.50 -11.53 -11.75
CA LYS A 140 3.71 -12.18 -10.45
C LYS A 140 2.42 -12.45 -9.68
N GLY A 141 1.26 -12.10 -10.23
CA GLY A 141 -0.06 -12.40 -9.66
C GLY A 141 -0.59 -11.35 -8.67
N CYS A 142 -0.14 -10.10 -8.79
CA CYS A 142 -0.80 -9.01 -8.06
C CYS A 142 -2.23 -8.82 -8.59
N ASP A 143 -3.22 -8.73 -7.68
CA ASP A 143 -4.61 -8.56 -8.08
C ASP A 143 -4.85 -7.17 -8.69
N VAL A 144 -5.05 -7.13 -10.02
CA VAL A 144 -5.30 -5.92 -10.79
C VAL A 144 -6.66 -5.29 -10.47
N ASN A 145 -7.61 -6.11 -9.99
CA ASN A 145 -8.97 -5.71 -9.66
C ASN A 145 -9.20 -5.52 -8.15
N TRP A 146 -8.12 -5.46 -7.37
CA TRP A 146 -8.22 -5.16 -5.95
C TRP A 146 -8.92 -3.82 -5.72
N ILE A 147 -9.75 -3.74 -4.66
CA ILE A 147 -10.50 -2.53 -4.29
C ILE A 147 -9.96 -2.04 -2.95
N ASN A 148 -9.54 -0.77 -2.90
CA ASN A 148 -9.06 -0.14 -1.68
C ASN A 148 -10.21 0.26 -0.73
N CYS A 149 -9.90 0.82 0.44
CA CYS A 149 -10.89 1.25 1.44
C CYS A 149 -11.83 2.38 0.95
N GLN A 150 -11.48 3.07 -0.14
CA GLN A 150 -12.31 4.09 -0.78
C GLN A 150 -13.22 3.53 -1.88
N GLY A 151 -13.22 2.21 -2.11
CA GLY A 151 -13.97 1.59 -3.18
C GLY A 151 -13.35 1.75 -4.57
N LYS A 152 -12.06 2.13 -4.67
CA LYS A 152 -11.38 2.39 -5.92
C LYS A 152 -10.49 1.22 -6.33
N THR A 153 -10.47 0.91 -7.64
CA THR A 153 -9.54 -0.01 -8.27
C THR A 153 -8.30 0.75 -8.78
N ALA A 154 -7.24 0.01 -9.12
CA ALA A 154 -6.05 0.59 -9.75
C ALA A 154 -6.38 1.35 -11.05
N LEU A 155 -7.29 0.80 -11.87
CA LEU A 155 -7.75 1.45 -13.10
C LEU A 155 -8.45 2.79 -12.83
N MET A 156 -9.32 2.87 -11.80
CA MET A 156 -9.96 4.13 -11.42
C MET A 156 -8.93 5.18 -10.99
N LEU A 157 -7.93 4.76 -10.22
CA LEU A 157 -6.85 5.66 -9.77
C LEU A 157 -5.99 6.16 -10.95
N ALA A 158 -5.65 5.32 -11.91
CA ALA A 158 -4.91 5.71 -13.11
C ALA A 158 -5.71 6.72 -13.96
N LEU A 159 -7.03 6.52 -14.09
CA LEU A 159 -7.91 7.46 -14.80
C LEU A 159 -8.03 8.81 -14.08
N GLU A 160 -8.12 8.83 -12.76
CA GLU A 160 -8.17 10.05 -11.94
C GLU A 160 -6.85 10.86 -12.05
N ARG A 161 -5.72 10.18 -12.18
CA ARG A 161 -4.40 10.81 -12.36
C ARG A 161 -4.09 11.21 -13.81
N ILE A 162 -5.00 10.88 -14.74
CA ILE A 162 -4.84 11.14 -16.18
C ILE A 162 -3.58 10.46 -16.73
N GLU A 163 -3.38 9.19 -16.38
CA GLU A 163 -2.28 8.33 -16.83
C GLU A 163 -2.80 7.30 -17.88
N PRO A 164 -3.01 7.70 -19.15
CA PRO A 164 -3.69 6.88 -20.14
C PRO A 164 -2.92 5.59 -20.50
N ASP A 165 -1.60 5.63 -20.49
CA ASP A 165 -0.76 4.49 -20.82
C ASP A 165 -0.86 3.40 -19.75
N ILE A 166 -0.87 3.81 -18.47
CA ILE A 166 -1.10 2.90 -17.34
C ILE A 166 -2.53 2.36 -17.36
N ALA A 167 -3.52 3.20 -17.64
CA ALA A 167 -4.90 2.74 -17.77
C ALA A 167 -5.05 1.69 -18.87
N ASN A 168 -4.44 1.89 -20.05
CA ASN A 168 -4.42 0.93 -21.14
C ASN A 168 -3.69 -0.37 -20.76
N LEU A 169 -2.55 -0.27 -20.07
CA LEU A 169 -1.82 -1.44 -19.58
C LEU A 169 -2.70 -2.27 -18.63
N LEU A 170 -3.39 -1.64 -17.69
CA LEU A 170 -4.29 -2.32 -16.75
C LEU A 170 -5.46 -2.98 -17.47
N LEU A 171 -6.10 -2.28 -18.43
CA LEU A 171 -7.19 -2.83 -19.24
C LEU A 171 -6.76 -4.06 -20.05
N ASN A 172 -5.59 -4.02 -20.69
CA ASN A 172 -5.02 -5.14 -21.44
C ASN A 172 -4.72 -6.34 -20.54
N ASN A 173 -4.55 -6.13 -19.23
CA ASN A 173 -4.32 -7.16 -18.23
C ASN A 173 -5.59 -7.50 -17.42
N GLY A 174 -6.78 -7.20 -17.94
CA GLY A 174 -8.06 -7.62 -17.37
C GLY A 174 -8.60 -6.74 -16.24
N ALA A 175 -8.12 -5.48 -16.15
CA ALA A 175 -8.75 -4.52 -15.23
C ALA A 175 -10.17 -4.20 -15.66
N VAL A 176 -11.09 -4.09 -14.69
CA VAL A 176 -12.49 -3.71 -14.93
C VAL A 176 -12.82 -2.42 -14.19
N ILE A 177 -13.66 -1.58 -14.81
CA ILE A 177 -14.08 -0.30 -14.21
C ILE A 177 -15.08 -0.54 -13.09
N TYR A 178 -15.96 -1.53 -13.25
CA TYR A 178 -16.97 -1.92 -12.26
C TYR A 178 -16.83 -3.39 -11.94
N LYS A 179 -16.78 -3.70 -10.65
CA LYS A 179 -17.00 -5.06 -10.17
C LYS A 179 -18.45 -5.11 -9.72
N GLU A 180 -19.29 -5.85 -10.46
CA GLU A 180 -20.66 -6.18 -9.99
C GLU A 180 -20.61 -7.02 -8.71
#